data_fe49cd305d03a77d7671552641307e13
#
_entry.id   fe49cd305d03a77d7671552641307e13
#
_cell.length_a   1.000
_cell.length_b   1.000
_cell.length_c   1.000
_cell.angle_alpha   90.00
_cell.angle_beta   90.00
_cell.angle_gamma   90.00
#
_symmetry.space_group_name_H-M   'P 1'
#
loop_
_entity.id
_entity.type
_entity.pdbx_description
1 polymer ?
#
loop_
_entity_poly.entity_id
_entity_poly.type
_entity_poly.pdbx_seq_one_letter_code
_entity_poly.pdbx_strand_id
1 'polypeptide(L)'
;MILAGLGAYAPRETRSSQALDAVFAQPPGWTEARFGIVSRGVAAPDETTSMMGAEAARRALAMAGWEPGDLDVLIGACGVMEQPIPGTSVLIQDALGLGQSGIWAFDVNQTCLSFVAALDVAAMGFATGRFRRVAK
;
A
#
# COMPACT_ATOMS: atom_id res chain seq x y z
N MET A 1 2.57 1.64 -20.61
CA MET A 1 2.50 1.05 -19.24
C MET A 1 1.49 -0.08 -19.25
N ILE A 2 1.82 -1.23 -18.70
CA ILE A 2 0.92 -2.39 -18.50
C ILE A 2 0.89 -2.71 -17.00
N LEU A 3 -0.26 -3.14 -16.52
CA LEU A 3 -0.41 -3.71 -15.19
C LEU A 3 -0.04 -5.20 -15.25
N ALA A 4 1.08 -5.58 -14.64
CA ALA A 4 1.61 -6.94 -14.69
C ALA A 4 1.07 -7.84 -13.56
N GLY A 5 0.82 -7.28 -12.40
CA GLY A 5 0.31 -8.01 -11.26
C GLY A 5 -0.37 -7.10 -10.24
N LEU A 6 -1.23 -7.69 -9.44
CA LEU A 6 -1.93 -7.07 -8.32
C LEU A 6 -1.72 -7.90 -7.06
N GLY A 7 -1.57 -7.24 -5.94
CA GLY A 7 -1.51 -7.87 -4.64
C GLY A 7 -2.23 -7.03 -3.59
N ALA A 8 -2.82 -7.70 -2.63
CA ALA A 8 -3.51 -7.05 -1.53
C ALA A 8 -3.21 -7.79 -0.23
N TYR A 9 -3.20 -7.07 0.86
CA TYR A 9 -3.21 -7.60 2.21
C TYR A 9 -4.42 -7.04 2.96
N ALA A 10 -5.17 -7.89 3.60
CA ALA A 10 -6.24 -7.50 4.50
C ALA A 10 -5.81 -7.82 5.94
N PRO A 11 -5.91 -6.86 6.87
CA PRO A 11 -5.66 -7.12 8.29
C PRO A 11 -6.45 -8.31 8.81
N ARG A 12 -5.87 -9.02 9.79
CA ARG A 12 -6.47 -10.23 10.35
C ARG A 12 -7.76 -9.97 11.12
N GLU A 13 -7.85 -8.79 11.75
CA GLU A 13 -9.04 -8.39 12.48
C GLU A 13 -10.01 -7.62 11.59
N THR A 14 -11.30 -7.81 11.86
CA THR A 14 -12.38 -7.08 11.18
C THR A 14 -13.31 -6.48 12.21
N ARG A 15 -13.69 -5.24 12.01
CA ARG A 15 -14.66 -4.54 12.86
C ARG A 15 -15.89 -4.17 12.03
N SER A 16 -17.08 -4.56 12.52
CA SER A 16 -18.34 -4.20 11.88
C SER A 16 -18.65 -2.70 12.07
N SER A 17 -19.37 -2.12 11.11
CA SER A 17 -19.86 -0.75 11.24
C SER A 17 -20.81 -0.60 12.42
N GLN A 18 -21.61 -1.61 12.73
CA GLN A 18 -22.48 -1.60 13.91
C GLN A 18 -21.69 -1.50 15.23
N ALA A 19 -20.51 -2.16 15.33
CA ALA A 19 -19.65 -2.02 16.49
C ALA A 19 -19.08 -0.58 16.60
N LEU A 20 -18.81 0.08 15.46
CA LEU A 20 -18.38 1.48 15.43
C LEU A 20 -19.52 2.45 15.81
N ASP A 21 -20.75 2.17 15.39
CA ASP A 21 -21.91 2.96 15.77
C ASP A 21 -22.02 3.04 17.30
N ALA A 22 -21.82 1.91 17.98
CA ALA A 22 -21.84 1.88 19.44
C ALA A 22 -20.69 2.72 20.06
N VAL A 23 -19.48 2.65 19.50
CA VAL A 23 -18.33 3.44 19.96
C VAL A 23 -18.55 4.94 19.78
N PHE A 24 -19.19 5.36 18.70
CA PHE A 24 -19.46 6.76 18.40
C PHE A 24 -20.83 7.25 18.88
N ALA A 25 -21.51 6.45 19.71
CA ALA A 25 -22.87 6.76 20.22
C ALA A 25 -23.87 7.11 19.11
N GLN A 26 -23.78 6.43 17.98
CA GLN A 26 -24.71 6.56 16.86
C GLN A 26 -25.77 5.46 16.90
N PRO A 27 -26.95 5.69 16.30
CA PRO A 27 -27.94 4.62 16.15
C PRO A 27 -27.41 3.44 15.35
N PRO A 28 -27.80 2.18 15.68
CA PRO A 28 -27.41 1.01 14.91
C PRO A 28 -27.71 1.14 13.43
N GLY A 29 -26.73 0.86 12.56
CA GLY A 29 -26.84 0.99 11.11
C GLY A 29 -26.50 2.37 10.55
N TRP A 30 -26.17 3.35 11.41
CA TRP A 30 -25.86 4.71 10.96
C TRP A 30 -24.66 4.77 10.01
N THR A 31 -23.56 4.09 10.37
CA THR A 31 -22.33 4.07 9.56
C THR A 31 -22.57 3.43 8.20
N GLU A 32 -23.31 2.32 8.17
CA GLU A 32 -23.62 1.62 6.94
C GLU A 32 -24.53 2.46 6.03
N ALA A 33 -25.59 3.04 6.60
CA ALA A 33 -26.53 3.89 5.84
C ALA A 33 -25.84 5.15 5.28
N ARG A 34 -24.87 5.73 6.02
CA ARG A 34 -24.22 6.97 5.62
C ARG A 34 -23.08 6.78 4.64
N PHE A 35 -22.31 5.68 4.76
CA PHE A 35 -21.06 5.47 4.04
C PHE A 35 -21.04 4.22 3.18
N GLY A 36 -22.07 3.36 3.25
CA GLY A 36 -22.12 2.10 2.52
C GLY A 36 -21.09 1.06 3.00
N ILE A 37 -20.51 1.23 4.18
CA ILE A 37 -19.47 0.38 4.72
C ILE A 37 -20.09 -0.56 5.76
N VAL A 38 -20.00 -1.87 5.51
CA VAL A 38 -20.51 -2.92 6.43
C VAL A 38 -19.47 -3.29 7.48
N SER A 39 -18.21 -3.40 7.06
CA SER A 39 -17.08 -3.73 7.94
C SER A 39 -15.78 -3.19 7.38
N ARG A 40 -14.75 -3.15 8.21
CA ARG A 40 -13.39 -2.77 7.80
C ARG A 40 -12.34 -3.59 8.53
N GLY A 41 -11.20 -3.80 7.87
CA GLY A 41 -10.01 -4.37 8.50
C GLY A 41 -9.44 -3.42 9.55
N VAL A 42 -8.95 -4.00 10.64
CA VAL A 42 -8.25 -3.28 11.71
C VAL A 42 -6.90 -3.97 11.90
N ALA A 43 -5.82 -3.23 11.66
CA ALA A 43 -4.48 -3.75 11.82
C ALA A 43 -4.21 -4.10 13.31
N ALA A 44 -3.69 -5.29 13.56
CA ALA A 44 -3.17 -5.67 14.87
C ALA A 44 -1.81 -4.95 15.13
N PRO A 45 -1.33 -4.91 16.38
CA PRO A 45 -0.08 -4.20 16.71
C PRO A 45 1.15 -4.65 15.91
N ASP A 46 1.18 -5.90 15.45
CA ASP A 46 2.25 -6.48 14.63
C ASP A 46 2.00 -6.34 13.12
N GLU A 47 0.86 -5.84 12.72
CA GLU A 47 0.50 -5.55 11.32
C GLU A 47 0.83 -4.10 10.98
N THR A 48 2.13 -3.81 10.83
CA THR A 48 2.57 -2.46 10.45
C THR A 48 2.26 -2.16 8.98
N THR A 49 2.24 -0.88 8.61
CA THR A 49 2.01 -0.47 7.22
C THR A 49 3.04 -1.07 6.28
N SER A 50 4.31 -1.10 6.69
CA SER A 50 5.40 -1.67 5.88
C SER A 50 5.28 -3.18 5.72
N MET A 51 4.91 -3.91 6.79
CA MET A 51 4.69 -5.35 6.72
C MET A 51 3.53 -5.68 5.75
N MET A 52 2.40 -4.99 5.90
CA MET A 52 1.24 -5.18 5.03
C MET A 52 1.57 -4.83 3.57
N GLY A 53 2.31 -3.73 3.36
CA GLY A 53 2.76 -3.31 2.04
C GLY A 53 3.71 -4.32 1.39
N ALA A 54 4.68 -4.86 2.15
CA ALA A 54 5.61 -5.88 1.65
C ALA A 54 4.88 -7.18 1.27
N GLU A 55 3.90 -7.61 2.06
CA GLU A 55 3.13 -8.80 1.74
C GLU A 55 2.25 -8.60 0.50
N ALA A 56 1.62 -7.43 0.36
CA ALA A 56 0.89 -7.08 -0.86
C ALA A 56 1.82 -7.04 -2.09
N ALA A 57 3.02 -6.47 -1.94
CA ALA A 57 4.01 -6.44 -3.02
C ALA A 57 4.48 -7.83 -3.43
N ARG A 58 4.76 -8.75 -2.46
CA ARG A 58 5.10 -10.14 -2.77
C ARG A 58 4.02 -10.83 -3.60
N ARG A 59 2.76 -10.64 -3.26
CA ARG A 59 1.63 -11.21 -4.02
C ARG A 59 1.52 -10.63 -5.42
N ALA A 60 1.73 -9.32 -5.58
CA ALA A 60 1.75 -8.67 -6.88
C ALA A 60 2.90 -9.19 -7.76
N LEU A 61 4.10 -9.34 -7.19
CA LEU A 61 5.27 -9.88 -7.87
C LEU A 61 5.06 -11.33 -8.29
N ALA A 62 4.53 -12.17 -7.38
CA ALA A 62 4.19 -13.56 -7.69
C ALA A 62 3.20 -13.66 -8.85
N MET A 63 2.16 -12.81 -8.88
CA MET A 63 1.20 -12.75 -9.97
C MET A 63 1.86 -12.32 -11.30
N ALA A 64 2.82 -11.41 -11.23
CA ALA A 64 3.58 -10.95 -12.40
C ALA A 64 4.64 -11.96 -12.87
N GLY A 65 4.97 -12.98 -12.08
CA GLY A 65 6.10 -13.88 -12.33
C GLY A 65 7.45 -13.20 -12.17
N TRP A 66 7.56 -12.21 -11.27
CA TRP A 66 8.77 -11.44 -11.00
C TRP A 66 9.29 -11.71 -9.60
N GLU A 67 10.61 -11.62 -9.44
CA GLU A 67 11.27 -11.59 -8.15
C GLU A 67 11.45 -10.12 -7.68
N PRO A 68 11.59 -9.88 -6.36
CA PRO A 68 11.83 -8.54 -5.85
C PRO A 68 13.02 -7.82 -6.52
N GLY A 69 14.10 -8.54 -6.81
CA GLY A 69 15.29 -8.00 -7.47
C GLY A 69 15.10 -7.58 -8.94
N ASP A 70 13.96 -7.89 -9.54
CA ASP A 70 13.61 -7.46 -10.89
C ASP A 70 13.11 -6.01 -10.96
N LEU A 71 12.82 -5.41 -9.80
CA LEU A 71 12.29 -4.05 -9.72
C LEU A 71 13.36 -2.99 -9.97
N ASP A 72 13.01 -1.94 -10.70
CA ASP A 72 13.83 -0.73 -10.83
C ASP A 72 13.53 0.29 -9.73
N VAL A 73 12.28 0.29 -9.23
CA VAL A 73 11.82 1.27 -8.24
C VAL A 73 10.62 0.72 -7.45
N LEU A 74 10.55 1.12 -6.20
CA LEU A 74 9.40 0.94 -5.32
C LEU A 74 8.84 2.31 -4.95
N ILE A 75 7.57 2.55 -5.25
CA ILE A 75 6.89 3.81 -4.96
C ILE A 75 5.81 3.58 -3.91
N GLY A 76 5.99 4.12 -2.72
CA GLY A 76 4.96 4.10 -1.67
C GLY A 76 3.88 5.15 -1.96
N ALA A 77 2.64 4.72 -2.15
CA ALA A 77 1.49 5.61 -2.30
C ALA A 77 0.74 5.68 -0.97
N CYS A 78 1.23 6.48 -0.04
CA CYS A 78 0.77 6.46 1.35
C CYS A 78 0.28 7.83 1.80
N GLY A 79 -0.99 7.92 2.19
CA GLY A 79 -1.55 9.13 2.81
C GLY A 79 -1.19 9.28 4.29
N VAL A 80 -0.90 8.17 4.97
CA VAL A 80 -0.46 8.14 6.36
C VAL A 80 0.76 7.23 6.45
N MET A 81 1.91 7.83 6.69
CA MET A 81 3.19 7.12 6.82
C MET A 81 3.25 6.36 8.16
N GLU A 82 3.97 5.23 8.17
CA GLU A 82 4.22 4.47 9.40
C GLU A 82 5.04 5.29 10.40
N GLN A 83 6.03 6.00 9.88
CA GLN A 83 6.89 6.91 10.63
C GLN A 83 7.46 7.98 9.70
N PRO A 84 7.95 9.12 10.22
CA PRO A 84 8.49 10.18 9.38
C PRO A 84 9.76 9.79 8.62
N ILE A 85 10.69 9.08 9.27
CA ILE A 85 12.01 8.72 8.73
C ILE A 85 12.46 7.38 9.33
N PRO A 86 12.91 6.41 8.50
CA PRO A 86 12.79 6.40 7.04
C PRO A 86 11.36 6.32 6.55
N GLY A 87 11.13 6.68 5.28
CA GLY A 87 9.80 6.60 4.66
C GLY A 87 9.25 5.17 4.57
N THR A 88 7.94 5.03 4.44
CA THR A 88 7.27 3.71 4.43
C THR A 88 7.75 2.82 3.28
N SER A 89 8.00 3.39 2.10
CA SER A 89 8.56 2.65 0.96
C SER A 89 9.93 2.03 1.25
N VAL A 90 10.78 2.73 2.00
CA VAL A 90 12.10 2.21 2.39
C VAL A 90 11.97 1.06 3.38
N LEU A 91 11.00 1.12 4.30
CA LEU A 91 10.69 0.00 5.20
C LEU A 91 10.15 -1.21 4.44
N ILE A 92 9.30 -0.99 3.43
CA ILE A 92 8.81 -2.05 2.53
C ILE A 92 9.97 -2.65 1.73
N GLN A 93 10.87 -1.82 1.20
CA GLN A 93 12.07 -2.25 0.49
C GLN A 93 12.92 -3.20 1.35
N ASP A 94 13.17 -2.83 2.58
CA ASP A 94 13.92 -3.66 3.53
C ASP A 94 13.19 -4.98 3.82
N ALA A 95 11.89 -4.93 4.08
CA ALA A 95 11.06 -6.10 4.31
C ALA A 95 10.99 -7.05 3.10
N LEU A 96 11.20 -6.55 1.88
CA LEU A 96 11.33 -7.36 0.65
C LEU A 96 12.75 -7.94 0.47
N GLY A 97 13.69 -7.66 1.35
CA GLY A 97 15.08 -8.08 1.24
C GLY A 97 15.90 -7.23 0.26
N LEU A 98 15.41 -6.04 -0.09
CA LEU A 98 16.04 -5.16 -1.07
C LEU A 98 16.84 -4.00 -0.44
N GLY A 99 17.07 -4.02 0.87
CA GLY A 99 17.75 -2.93 1.59
C GLY A 99 19.16 -2.62 1.08
N GLN A 100 19.83 -3.57 0.43
CA GLN A 100 21.18 -3.41 -0.15
C GLN A 100 21.18 -3.44 -1.68
N SER A 101 20.00 -3.44 -2.32
CA SER A 101 19.87 -3.59 -3.78
C SER A 101 20.25 -2.34 -4.57
N GLY A 102 20.20 -1.17 -3.93
CA GLY A 102 20.40 0.12 -4.61
C GLY A 102 19.21 0.59 -5.45
N ILE A 103 18.09 -0.14 -5.49
CA ILE A 103 16.88 0.34 -6.16
C ILE A 103 16.33 1.57 -5.44
N TRP A 104 15.65 2.41 -6.19
CA TRP A 104 14.98 3.57 -5.60
C TRP A 104 13.76 3.14 -4.82
N ALA A 105 13.60 3.73 -3.63
CA ALA A 105 12.37 3.64 -2.85
C ALA A 105 12.01 5.03 -2.32
N PHE A 106 10.81 5.50 -2.62
CA PHE A 106 10.32 6.80 -2.16
C PHE A 106 8.80 6.80 -2.04
N ASP A 107 8.29 7.69 -1.18
CA ASP A 107 6.87 7.85 -0.95
C ASP A 107 6.30 9.02 -1.75
N VAL A 108 5.08 8.85 -2.25
CA VAL A 108 4.23 9.89 -2.81
C VAL A 108 3.04 10.08 -1.88
N ASN A 109 2.91 11.25 -1.29
CA ASN A 109 1.79 11.59 -0.43
C ASN A 109 0.97 12.72 -1.05
N GLN A 110 -0.24 12.39 -1.46
CA GLN A 110 -1.28 13.31 -1.90
C GLN A 110 -2.62 12.92 -1.26
N THR A 111 -2.60 12.56 0.02
CA THR A 111 -3.78 12.09 0.74
C THR A 111 -4.52 10.99 -0.01
N CYS A 112 -5.83 11.13 -0.25
CA CYS A 112 -6.63 10.13 -0.96
C CYS A 112 -6.24 9.92 -2.44
N LEU A 113 -5.47 10.84 -3.03
CA LEU A 113 -5.00 10.75 -4.42
C LEU A 113 -3.56 10.20 -4.56
N SER A 114 -2.92 9.77 -3.45
CA SER A 114 -1.54 9.26 -3.48
C SER A 114 -1.34 8.15 -4.52
N PHE A 115 -2.31 7.25 -4.65
CA PHE A 115 -2.25 6.17 -5.63
C PHE A 115 -2.21 6.68 -7.08
N VAL A 116 -3.06 7.64 -7.42
CA VAL A 116 -3.12 8.22 -8.77
C VAL A 116 -1.86 9.03 -9.07
N ALA A 117 -1.39 9.81 -8.10
CA ALA A 117 -0.15 10.58 -8.23
C ALA A 117 1.07 9.66 -8.44
N ALA A 118 1.15 8.55 -7.71
CA ALA A 118 2.24 7.58 -7.89
C ALA A 118 2.16 6.84 -9.24
N LEU A 119 0.95 6.60 -9.79
CA LEU A 119 0.79 6.10 -11.17
C LEU A 119 1.34 7.09 -12.19
N ASP A 120 1.08 8.38 -12.01
CA ASP A 120 1.58 9.42 -12.89
C ASP A 120 3.11 9.51 -12.86
N VAL A 121 3.70 9.46 -11.65
CA VAL A 121 5.16 9.38 -11.48
C VAL A 121 5.74 8.15 -12.18
N ALA A 122 5.10 6.97 -12.03
CA ALA A 122 5.53 5.76 -12.72
C ALA A 122 5.43 5.94 -14.25
N ALA A 123 4.34 6.54 -14.75
CA ALA A 123 4.15 6.79 -16.19
C ALA A 123 5.24 7.72 -16.75
N MET A 124 5.61 8.77 -16.03
CA MET A 124 6.73 9.65 -16.41
C MET A 124 8.06 8.88 -16.44
N GLY A 125 8.30 8.00 -15.48
CA GLY A 125 9.50 7.15 -15.45
C GLY A 125 9.56 6.19 -16.64
N PHE A 126 8.44 5.60 -17.05
CA PHE A 126 8.35 4.77 -18.25
C PHE A 126 8.57 5.58 -19.53
N ALA A 127 7.94 6.75 -19.64
CA ALA A 127 8.05 7.61 -20.81
C ALA A 127 9.49 8.10 -21.05
N THR A 128 10.25 8.33 -19.99
CA THR A 128 11.66 8.74 -20.06
C THR A 128 12.64 7.56 -20.15
N GLY A 129 12.16 6.31 -20.13
CA GLY A 129 13.00 5.12 -20.12
C GLY A 129 13.76 4.88 -18.81
N ARG A 130 13.46 5.66 -17.76
CA ARG A 130 14.12 5.55 -16.46
C ARG A 130 13.67 4.30 -15.69
N PHE A 131 12.42 3.92 -15.83
CA PHE A 131 11.82 2.76 -15.19
C PHE A 131 11.31 1.76 -16.24
N ARG A 132 11.41 0.47 -15.92
CA ARG A 132 10.86 -0.63 -16.72
C ARG A 132 9.93 -1.50 -15.88
N ARG A 133 10.25 -1.68 -14.58
CA ARG A 133 9.50 -2.50 -13.64
C ARG A 133 9.33 -1.72 -12.34
N VAL A 134 8.10 -1.39 -12.02
CA VAL A 134 7.73 -0.56 -10.87
C VAL A 134 6.80 -1.37 -9.97
N ALA A 135 7.13 -1.44 -8.67
CA ALA A 135 6.18 -1.81 -7.63
C ALA A 135 5.62 -0.55 -6.97
N LYS A 136 4.34 -0.63 -6.58
CA LYS A 136 3.64 0.50 -6.02
C LYS A 136 2.57 0.04 -5.03
#